data_a8816d387df7b43a3afe63736ce01213
#
_entry.id   a8816d387df7b43a3afe63736ce01213
#
_cell.length_a   1.000
_cell.length_b   1.000
_cell.length_c   1.000
_cell.angle_alpha   90.00
_cell.angle_beta   90.00
_cell.angle_gamma   90.00
#
_symmetry.space_group_name_H-M   'P 1'
#
loop_
_entity.id
_entity.type
_entity.pdbx_description
1 polymer ?
#
loop_
_entity_poly.entity_id
_entity_poly.type
_entity_poly.pdbx_seq_one_letter_code
_entity_poly.pdbx_strand_id
1 'polypeptide(L)' 'MNNRLKVLRAERDWSQADLADQLGVSRQTVNALETGRYDPSLPLAFRIASTFGLAIEDIFSE' A
#
# COMPACT_ATOMS: atom_id res chain seq x y z
N MET A 1 -0.38 -10.79 -5.02
CA MET A 1 -1.70 -10.34 -4.54
C MET A 1 -2.08 -9.07 -5.27
N ASN A 2 -3.28 -9.00 -5.79
CA ASN A 2 -3.76 -7.80 -6.47
C ASN A 2 -4.12 -6.74 -5.44
N ASN A 3 -3.91 -5.47 -5.81
CA ASN A 3 -4.23 -4.39 -4.88
C ASN A 3 -4.50 -3.09 -5.63
N ARG A 4 -5.03 -2.10 -4.90
CA ARG A 4 -5.38 -0.79 -5.42
C ARG A 4 -4.44 0.31 -4.92
N LEU A 5 -3.26 -0.05 -4.41
CA LEU A 5 -2.36 0.92 -3.79
C LEU A 5 -1.97 2.05 -4.75
N LYS A 6 -1.66 1.71 -6.00
CA LYS A 6 -1.27 2.72 -6.98
C LYS A 6 -2.39 3.73 -7.23
N VAL A 7 -3.62 3.25 -7.35
CA VAL A 7 -4.80 4.11 -7.55
C VAL A 7 -5.04 4.98 -6.32
N LEU A 8 -5.01 4.38 -5.13
CA LEU A 8 -5.24 5.11 -3.89
C LEU A 8 -4.17 6.18 -3.67
N ARG A 9 -2.92 5.86 -3.98
CA ARG A 9 -1.81 6.80 -3.91
C ARG A 9 -2.02 7.97 -4.88
N ALA A 10 -2.40 7.65 -6.11
CA ALA A 10 -2.63 8.67 -7.13
C ALA A 10 -3.78 9.61 -6.76
N GLU A 11 -4.81 9.10 -6.12
CA GLU A 11 -5.93 9.92 -5.65
C GLU A 11 -5.51 10.97 -4.63
N ARG A 12 -4.40 10.73 -3.94
CA ARG A 12 -3.84 11.67 -2.96
C ARG A 12 -2.68 12.48 -3.50
N ASP A 13 -2.35 12.34 -4.78
CA ASP A 13 -1.18 12.95 -5.40
C ASP A 13 0.11 12.56 -4.68
N TRP A 14 0.19 11.34 -4.18
CA TRP A 14 1.39 10.81 -3.52
C TRP A 14 2.27 10.08 -4.52
N SER A 15 3.59 10.35 -4.42
CA SER A 15 4.59 9.50 -5.06
C SER A 15 4.74 8.19 -4.27
N GLN A 16 5.48 7.22 -4.83
CA GLN A 16 5.84 6.02 -4.07
C GLN A 16 6.64 6.38 -2.81
N ALA A 17 7.51 7.38 -2.90
CA ALA A 17 8.28 7.85 -1.75
C ALA A 17 7.36 8.42 -0.67
N ASP A 18 6.32 9.17 -1.06
CA ASP A 18 5.36 9.73 -0.12
C ASP A 18 4.63 8.61 0.63
N LEU A 19 4.15 7.60 -0.10
CA LEU A 19 3.48 6.46 0.54
C LEU A 19 4.43 5.69 1.45
N ALA A 20 5.68 5.51 1.02
CA ALA A 20 6.70 4.84 1.84
C ALA A 20 6.88 5.57 3.18
N ASP A 21 6.94 6.90 3.15
CA ASP A 21 7.04 7.71 4.36
C ASP A 21 5.82 7.51 5.27
N GLN A 22 4.62 7.49 4.70
CA GLN A 22 3.39 7.27 5.47
C GLN A 22 3.37 5.90 6.14
N LEU A 23 3.94 4.89 5.48
CA LEU A 23 3.92 3.51 5.98
C LEU A 23 5.15 3.17 6.84
N GLY A 24 6.18 4.00 6.81
CA GLY A 24 7.42 3.72 7.52
C GLY A 24 8.23 2.57 6.89
N VAL A 25 8.15 2.44 5.57
CA VAL A 25 8.89 1.41 4.81
C VAL A 25 9.70 2.07 3.70
N SER A 26 10.52 1.28 3.00
CA SER A 26 11.29 1.80 1.88
C SER A 26 10.42 1.96 0.64
N ARG A 27 10.88 2.83 -0.28
CA ARG A 27 10.21 2.99 -1.58
C ARG A 27 10.21 1.69 -2.37
N GLN A 28 11.29 0.90 -2.26
CA GLN A 28 11.37 -0.41 -2.91
C GLN A 28 10.27 -1.34 -2.41
N THR A 29 9.96 -1.28 -1.12
CA THR A 29 8.87 -2.08 -0.55
C THR A 29 7.53 -1.65 -1.14
N VAL A 30 7.27 -0.35 -1.26
CA VAL A 30 6.05 0.15 -1.89
C VAL A 30 5.95 -0.35 -3.33
N ASN A 31 7.04 -0.25 -4.10
CA ASN A 31 7.03 -0.74 -5.47
C ASN A 31 6.73 -2.24 -5.54
N ALA A 32 7.36 -3.03 -4.67
CA ALA A 32 7.12 -4.48 -4.64
C ALA A 32 5.68 -4.81 -4.26
N LEU A 33 5.09 -4.05 -3.34
CA LEU A 33 3.67 -4.20 -2.99
C LEU A 33 2.78 -3.88 -4.19
N GLU A 34 3.01 -2.77 -4.85
CA GLU A 34 2.16 -2.31 -5.96
C GLU A 34 2.23 -3.24 -7.16
N THR A 35 3.37 -3.87 -7.40
CA THR A 35 3.53 -4.80 -8.50
C THR A 35 3.09 -6.23 -8.19
N GLY A 36 2.68 -6.48 -6.94
CA GLY A 36 2.23 -7.81 -6.52
C GLY A 36 3.35 -8.81 -6.27
N ARG A 37 4.61 -8.36 -6.26
CA ARG A 37 5.76 -9.24 -6.01
C ARG A 37 5.99 -9.54 -4.54
N TYR A 38 5.36 -8.77 -3.66
CA TYR A 38 5.50 -8.89 -2.23
C TYR A 38 4.13 -8.71 -1.57
N ASP A 39 3.73 -9.66 -0.76
CA ASP A 39 2.50 -9.57 0.00
C ASP A 39 2.83 -8.97 1.38
N PRO A 40 2.06 -8.01 1.87
CA PRO A 40 2.38 -7.38 3.15
C PRO A 40 2.18 -8.34 4.30
N SER A 41 2.99 -8.18 5.36
CA SER A 41 2.70 -8.80 6.64
C SER A 41 1.35 -8.29 7.14
N LEU A 42 0.72 -9.03 8.07
CA LEU A 42 -0.55 -8.58 8.63
C LEU A 42 -0.42 -7.22 9.32
N PRO A 43 0.62 -6.94 10.13
CA PRO A 43 0.77 -5.60 10.70
C PRO A 43 0.89 -4.51 9.65
N LEU A 44 1.61 -4.76 8.56
CA LEU A 44 1.74 -3.79 7.48
C LEU A 44 0.40 -3.60 6.75
N ALA A 45 -0.34 -4.67 6.51
CA ALA A 45 -1.66 -4.58 5.89
C ALA A 45 -2.62 -3.72 6.72
N PHE A 46 -2.62 -3.87 8.05
CA PHE A 46 -3.42 -3.02 8.93
C PHE A 46 -2.98 -1.56 8.88
N ARG A 47 -1.67 -1.31 8.79
CA ARG A 47 -1.16 0.05 8.69
C ARG A 47 -1.58 0.70 7.38
N ILE A 48 -1.53 -0.05 6.28
CA ILE A 48 -2.00 0.41 4.98
C ILE A 48 -3.49 0.75 5.04
N ALA A 49 -4.30 -0.14 5.58
CA ALA A 49 -5.74 0.08 5.72
C ALA A 49 -6.02 1.34 6.53
N SER A 50 -5.32 1.51 7.65
CA SER A 50 -5.46 2.70 8.51
C SER A 50 -5.06 3.98 7.77
N THR A 51 -3.98 3.92 6.99
CA THR A 51 -3.50 5.08 6.24
C THR A 51 -4.54 5.59 5.24
N PHE A 52 -5.25 4.69 4.59
CA PHE A 52 -6.27 5.04 3.60
C PHE A 52 -7.69 5.09 4.16
N GLY A 53 -7.88 4.71 5.40
CA GLY A 53 -9.22 4.70 6.01
C GLY A 53 -10.15 3.68 5.37
N LEU A 54 -9.60 2.55 4.92
CA LEU A 54 -10.34 1.49 4.23
C LEU A 54 -10.11 0.16 4.94
N ALA A 55 -10.98 -0.81 4.67
CA ALA A 55 -10.74 -2.16 5.11
C ALA A 55 -9.67 -2.83 4.25
N ILE A 56 -8.98 -3.83 4.79
CA ILE A 56 -7.94 -4.56 4.05
C ILE A 56 -8.51 -5.12 2.74
N GLU A 57 -9.69 -5.72 2.78
CA GLU A 57 -10.33 -6.34 1.61
C GLU A 57 -10.78 -5.31 0.56
N ASP A 58 -10.84 -4.03 0.91
CA ASP A 58 -11.10 -2.97 -0.06
C ASP A 58 -9.84 -2.59 -0.83
N ILE A 59 -8.68 -2.98 -0.33
CA ILE A 59 -7.38 -2.62 -0.92
C ILE A 59 -6.75 -3.82 -1.62
N PHE A 60 -6.79 -4.98 -0.97
CA PHE A 60 -6.14 -6.21 -1.45
C PHE A 60 -7.17 -7.25 -1.86
N SER A 61 -6.83 -8.01 -2.91
CA SER A 61 -7.63 -9.14 -3.37
C SER A 61 -6.71 -10.26 -3.86
N GLU A 62 -7.25 -11.43 -3.94
CA GLU A 62 -6.49 -12.58 -4.46
C GLU A 62 -6.42 -12.59 -6.02
#